data_9b9fdbf1061333f686be93d4540da9b0
#
_entry.id   9b9fdbf1061333f686be93d4540da9b0
#
_cell.length_a   1.000
_cell.length_b   1.000
_cell.length_c   1.000
_cell.angle_alpha   90.00
_cell.angle_beta   90.00
_cell.angle_gamma   90.00
#
_symmetry.space_group_name_H-M   'P 1'
#
loop_
_entity.id
_entity.type
_entity.pdbx_description
1 polymer ?
#
loop_
_entity_poly.entity_id
_entity_poly.type
_entity_poly.pdbx_seq_one_letter_code
_entity_poly.pdbx_strand_id
1 'polypeptide(L)'
;MANGQTEEFNRPGFWALIAMQFQGAFNDNSYRMLIVLFLPLALVSDDFPSTEIAFALFNGAYLIFPGLMGALSDRYSKQTIAIMTKYFEVVIMVMALVGFWLQSAWFLLFVLFLMGLQSAFFSPSKYGILPEILPEGRLPWGNGYMQMGTFVAIILGQALGGTLLDWFRDEIALAGLVLIGFTLAGLVCSYFITRPPAAEPDRKIPWNPWHGLPHYLGLFYADRWLFASLAGVTYFWFAGAFVMQNIVEYGLAMFGESLTLPLYFFEWEMGTGTQTGLLTATLSLGIAIGSVLSGYGSRKRIDLCLVPYGAFGLSLISILLAVPAYHYVTTLILMFLLGGTAGFFVVPLAAMLQHRCPETVRGGMIAAHNFVTFLGMTLAAGLFFLMHSVIGLAPATLFLLPGVMTLAVGLVYWYIVPYAPR
;
A
#
# COMPACT_ATOMS: atom_id res chain seq x y z
N MET A 1 -10.64 25.00 34.38
CA MET A 1 -10.93 23.55 34.60
C MET A 1 -11.53 23.04 33.30
N ALA A 2 -10.74 22.53 32.39
CA ALA A 2 -11.22 21.99 31.13
C ALA A 2 -11.64 20.54 31.39
N ASN A 3 -12.94 20.29 31.29
CA ASN A 3 -13.51 18.96 31.34
C ASN A 3 -12.80 18.07 30.31
N GLY A 4 -12.07 17.08 30.80
CA GLY A 4 -11.53 16.00 30.00
C GLY A 4 -12.63 15.06 29.54
N GLN A 5 -13.49 15.53 28.63
CA GLN A 5 -14.27 14.63 27.80
C GLN A 5 -13.29 13.87 26.92
N THR A 6 -13.04 12.61 27.27
CA THR A 6 -12.48 11.66 26.31
C THR A 6 -13.50 11.60 25.19
N GLU A 7 -13.19 12.25 24.05
CA GLU A 7 -14.02 12.15 22.85
C GLU A 7 -14.19 10.67 22.51
N GLU A 8 -15.36 10.14 22.87
CA GLU A 8 -15.72 8.75 22.58
C GLU A 8 -15.96 8.63 21.09
N PHE A 9 -15.18 7.80 20.42
CA PHE A 9 -15.42 7.39 19.05
C PHE A 9 -15.97 5.96 19.01
N ASN A 10 -16.68 5.62 17.94
CA ASN A 10 -17.23 4.27 17.76
C ASN A 10 -16.10 3.27 17.49
N ARG A 11 -15.56 2.68 18.56
CA ARG A 11 -14.47 1.69 18.49
C ARG A 11 -14.82 0.46 17.65
N PRO A 12 -16.00 -0.19 17.79
CA PRO A 12 -16.39 -1.31 16.94
C PRO A 12 -16.37 -0.95 15.44
N GLY A 13 -16.94 0.21 15.06
CA GLY A 13 -16.98 0.64 13.67
C GLY A 13 -15.59 0.91 13.09
N PHE A 14 -14.66 1.44 13.88
CA PHE A 14 -13.25 1.60 13.47
C PHE A 14 -12.57 0.24 13.24
N TRP A 15 -12.71 -0.72 14.18
CA TRP A 15 -12.08 -2.02 14.01
C TRP A 15 -12.70 -2.84 12.87
N ALA A 16 -14.01 -2.67 12.60
CA ALA A 16 -14.64 -3.24 11.43
C ALA A 16 -14.05 -2.70 10.12
N LEU A 17 -13.76 -1.39 10.07
CA LEU A 17 -13.03 -0.78 8.94
C LEU A 17 -11.63 -1.37 8.77
N ILE A 18 -10.86 -1.50 9.86
CA ILE A 18 -9.52 -2.10 9.83
C ILE A 18 -9.57 -3.56 9.36
N ALA A 19 -10.51 -4.36 9.89
CA ALA A 19 -10.68 -5.76 9.50
C ALA A 19 -11.08 -5.90 8.02
N MET A 20 -12.03 -5.10 7.53
CA MET A 20 -12.45 -5.10 6.15
C MET A 20 -11.31 -4.68 5.21
N GLN A 21 -10.58 -3.63 5.57
CA GLN A 21 -9.45 -3.13 4.77
C GLN A 21 -8.29 -4.15 4.76
N PHE A 22 -7.98 -4.76 5.91
CA PHE A 22 -7.01 -5.85 5.99
C PHE A 22 -7.40 -7.01 5.07
N GLN A 23 -8.66 -7.47 5.15
CA GLN A 23 -9.15 -8.57 4.32
C GLN A 23 -9.06 -8.23 2.83
N GLY A 24 -9.43 -6.99 2.42
CA GLY A 24 -9.32 -6.57 1.03
C GLY A 24 -7.87 -6.59 0.53
N ALA A 25 -6.95 -5.96 1.26
CA ALA A 25 -5.53 -5.98 0.91
C ALA A 25 -4.93 -7.40 0.91
N PHE A 26 -5.36 -8.25 1.84
CA PHE A 26 -4.96 -9.65 1.91
C PHE A 26 -5.42 -10.42 0.66
N ASN A 27 -6.69 -10.27 0.29
CA ASN A 27 -7.26 -10.95 -0.88
C ASN A 27 -6.64 -10.46 -2.19
N ASP A 28 -6.43 -9.14 -2.33
CA ASP A 28 -5.78 -8.52 -3.48
C ASP A 28 -4.36 -9.10 -3.70
N ASN A 29 -3.58 -9.23 -2.62
CA ASN A 29 -2.23 -9.75 -2.70
C ASN A 29 -2.19 -11.27 -2.87
N SER A 30 -3.14 -12.00 -2.30
CA SER A 30 -3.27 -13.45 -2.49
C SER A 30 -3.58 -13.77 -3.95
N TYR A 31 -4.59 -13.11 -4.53
CA TYR A 31 -4.97 -13.32 -5.92
C TYR A 31 -3.84 -12.89 -6.87
N ARG A 32 -3.24 -11.71 -6.64
CA ARG A 32 -2.13 -11.24 -7.48
C ARG A 32 -0.94 -12.21 -7.46
N MET A 33 -0.53 -12.70 -6.29
CA MET A 33 0.56 -13.67 -6.19
C MET A 33 0.21 -14.99 -6.87
N LEU A 34 -1.01 -15.49 -6.66
CA LEU A 34 -1.50 -16.70 -7.31
C LEU A 34 -1.45 -16.56 -8.84
N ILE A 35 -1.87 -15.42 -9.40
CA ILE A 35 -1.83 -15.14 -10.84
C ILE A 35 -0.39 -15.06 -11.35
N VAL A 36 0.49 -14.35 -10.66
CA VAL A 36 1.91 -14.21 -11.05
C VAL A 36 2.58 -15.57 -11.19
N LEU A 37 2.28 -16.51 -10.28
CA LEU A 37 2.83 -17.86 -10.29
C LEU A 37 2.10 -18.82 -11.26
N PHE A 38 0.79 -18.63 -11.45
CA PHE A 38 -0.02 -19.49 -12.30
C PHE A 38 0.14 -19.19 -13.80
N LEU A 39 0.28 -17.91 -14.19
CA LEU A 39 0.33 -17.53 -15.61
C LEU A 39 1.44 -18.20 -16.41
N PRO A 40 2.70 -18.27 -15.96
CA PRO A 40 3.75 -18.99 -16.69
C PRO A 40 3.39 -20.46 -16.93
N LEU A 41 2.78 -21.11 -15.93
CA LEU A 41 2.35 -22.50 -16.04
C LEU A 41 1.20 -22.67 -17.05
N ALA A 42 0.21 -21.75 -17.03
CA ALA A 42 -0.95 -21.81 -17.91
C ALA A 42 -0.61 -21.48 -19.38
N LEU A 43 0.38 -20.59 -19.61
CA LEU A 43 0.82 -20.19 -20.94
C LEU A 43 1.98 -21.06 -21.48
N VAL A 44 2.51 -21.98 -20.65
CA VAL A 44 3.69 -22.81 -20.98
C VAL A 44 4.85 -21.93 -21.49
N SER A 45 5.07 -20.80 -20.82
CA SER A 45 6.10 -19.81 -21.18
C SER A 45 6.75 -19.25 -19.92
N ASP A 46 7.99 -19.66 -19.68
CA ASP A 46 8.77 -19.18 -18.52
C ASP A 46 9.17 -17.69 -18.66
N ASP A 47 9.22 -17.17 -19.89
CA ASP A 47 9.59 -15.79 -20.19
C ASP A 47 8.40 -14.82 -20.12
N PHE A 48 7.19 -15.26 -19.72
CA PHE A 48 6.03 -14.38 -19.65
C PHE A 48 6.17 -13.39 -18.49
N PRO A 49 6.16 -12.05 -18.74
CA PRO A 49 6.40 -11.03 -17.73
C PRO A 49 5.17 -10.84 -16.81
N SER A 50 4.81 -11.90 -16.08
CA SER A 50 3.59 -11.96 -15.26
C SER A 50 3.57 -10.94 -14.13
N THR A 51 4.72 -10.67 -13.52
CA THR A 51 4.86 -9.70 -12.42
C THR A 51 4.62 -8.28 -12.91
N GLU A 52 5.24 -7.89 -14.03
CA GLU A 52 5.13 -6.55 -14.61
C GLU A 52 3.72 -6.27 -15.12
N ILE A 53 3.11 -7.25 -15.80
CA ILE A 53 1.75 -7.15 -16.30
C ILE A 53 0.76 -7.07 -15.13
N ALA A 54 0.91 -7.90 -14.11
CA ALA A 54 0.07 -7.87 -12.93
C ALA A 54 0.18 -6.52 -12.20
N PHE A 55 1.40 -5.97 -12.07
CA PHE A 55 1.62 -4.64 -11.49
C PHE A 55 0.97 -3.54 -12.33
N ALA A 56 1.15 -3.56 -13.66
CA ALA A 56 0.60 -2.55 -14.56
C ALA A 56 -0.94 -2.56 -14.59
N LEU A 57 -1.56 -3.75 -14.65
CA LEU A 57 -3.01 -3.87 -14.66
C LEU A 57 -3.66 -3.41 -13.35
N PHE A 58 -3.12 -3.86 -12.22
CA PHE A 58 -3.65 -3.49 -10.91
C PHE A 58 -3.51 -1.99 -10.62
N ASN A 59 -2.33 -1.44 -10.86
CA ASN A 59 -2.04 -0.02 -10.60
C ASN A 59 -2.65 0.90 -11.65
N GLY A 60 -2.73 0.46 -12.91
CA GLY A 60 -3.33 1.21 -14.01
C GLY A 60 -4.78 1.61 -13.74
N ALA A 61 -5.54 0.78 -13.00
CA ALA A 61 -6.91 1.08 -12.61
C ALA A 61 -7.04 2.41 -11.83
N TYR A 62 -6.07 2.75 -10.98
CA TYR A 62 -6.05 4.00 -10.21
C TYR A 62 -5.81 5.25 -11.07
N LEU A 63 -5.24 5.08 -12.26
CA LEU A 63 -4.94 6.18 -13.18
C LEU A 63 -6.12 6.50 -14.12
N ILE A 64 -7.06 5.54 -14.28
CA ILE A 64 -8.11 5.66 -15.30
C ILE A 64 -9.31 6.49 -14.80
N PHE A 65 -9.73 6.35 -13.53
CA PHE A 65 -11.01 6.88 -13.04
C PHE A 65 -10.94 7.81 -11.82
N PRO A 66 -9.91 8.64 -11.61
CA PRO A 66 -9.74 9.38 -10.36
C PRO A 66 -10.92 10.32 -10.05
N GLY A 67 -11.45 11.02 -11.05
CA GLY A 67 -12.56 11.95 -10.87
C GLY A 67 -13.88 11.26 -10.52
N LEU A 68 -14.15 10.10 -11.11
CA LEU A 68 -15.33 9.30 -10.81
C LEU A 68 -15.29 8.72 -9.41
N MET A 69 -14.14 8.15 -9.01
CA MET A 69 -13.92 7.58 -7.66
C MET A 69 -14.13 8.63 -6.57
N GLY A 70 -13.56 9.81 -6.75
CA GLY A 70 -13.73 10.93 -5.82
C GLY A 70 -15.17 11.41 -5.74
N ALA A 71 -15.83 11.60 -6.87
CA ALA A 71 -17.22 12.05 -6.91
C ALA A 71 -18.19 11.07 -6.25
N LEU A 72 -17.99 9.77 -6.41
CA LEU A 72 -18.78 8.74 -5.74
C LEU A 72 -18.54 8.75 -4.22
N SER A 73 -17.29 8.89 -3.79
CA SER A 73 -16.93 8.95 -2.37
C SER A 73 -17.49 10.18 -1.64
N ASP A 74 -17.67 11.31 -2.35
CA ASP A 74 -18.27 12.51 -1.78
C ASP A 74 -19.81 12.46 -1.82
N ARG A 75 -20.39 11.84 -2.86
CA ARG A 75 -21.85 11.76 -3.05
C ARG A 75 -22.53 10.76 -2.09
N TYR A 76 -21.88 9.65 -1.77
CA TYR A 76 -22.47 8.60 -0.95
C TYR A 76 -21.76 8.50 0.40
N SER A 77 -22.49 7.95 1.40
CA SER A 77 -21.84 7.55 2.65
C SER A 77 -20.68 6.60 2.36
N LYS A 78 -19.54 6.85 3.00
CA LYS A 78 -18.33 6.04 2.81
C LYS A 78 -18.53 4.58 3.19
N GLN A 79 -19.41 4.30 4.18
CA GLN A 79 -19.85 2.92 4.48
C GLN A 79 -20.60 2.30 3.28
N THR A 80 -21.49 3.05 2.63
CA THR A 80 -22.22 2.56 1.45
C THR A 80 -21.27 2.18 0.33
N ILE A 81 -20.26 3.02 0.05
CA ILE A 81 -19.21 2.69 -0.93
C ILE A 81 -18.45 1.43 -0.50
N ALA A 82 -18.09 1.32 0.78
CA ALA A 82 -17.40 0.12 1.32
C ALA A 82 -18.21 -1.16 1.07
N ILE A 83 -19.53 -1.14 1.36
CA ILE A 83 -20.41 -2.28 1.12
C ILE A 83 -20.53 -2.59 -0.38
N MET A 84 -20.75 -1.58 -1.22
CA MET A 84 -20.88 -1.77 -2.68
C MET A 84 -19.61 -2.35 -3.29
N THR A 85 -18.43 -1.85 -2.89
CA THR A 85 -17.15 -2.38 -3.37
C THR A 85 -16.91 -3.82 -2.91
N LYS A 86 -17.41 -4.22 -1.73
CA LYS A 86 -17.35 -5.62 -1.28
C LYS A 86 -18.28 -6.54 -2.07
N TYR A 87 -19.48 -6.11 -2.41
CA TYR A 87 -20.32 -6.88 -3.34
C TYR A 87 -19.64 -7.05 -4.70
N PHE A 88 -19.01 -5.99 -5.20
CA PHE A 88 -18.28 -6.07 -6.46
C PHE A 88 -17.08 -7.03 -6.35
N GLU A 89 -16.35 -7.02 -5.22
CA GLU A 89 -15.27 -7.99 -4.94
C GLU A 89 -15.77 -9.45 -4.95
N VAL A 90 -16.95 -9.73 -4.38
CA VAL A 90 -17.55 -11.08 -4.45
C VAL A 90 -17.77 -11.50 -5.90
N VAL A 91 -18.33 -10.63 -6.73
CA VAL A 91 -18.53 -10.91 -8.16
C VAL A 91 -17.19 -11.17 -8.86
N ILE A 92 -16.17 -10.36 -8.58
CA ILE A 92 -14.82 -10.52 -9.13
C ILE A 92 -14.22 -11.87 -8.72
N MET A 93 -14.37 -12.28 -7.46
CA MET A 93 -13.86 -13.57 -7.00
C MET A 93 -14.61 -14.77 -7.61
N VAL A 94 -15.92 -14.64 -7.86
CA VAL A 94 -16.66 -15.64 -8.64
C VAL A 94 -16.14 -15.71 -10.08
N MET A 95 -15.84 -14.56 -10.70
CA MET A 95 -15.19 -14.55 -12.03
C MET A 95 -13.79 -15.16 -11.97
N ALA A 96 -13.02 -14.93 -10.90
CA ALA A 96 -11.71 -15.59 -10.70
C ALA A 96 -11.84 -17.11 -10.66
N LEU A 97 -12.82 -17.63 -9.88
CA LEU A 97 -13.13 -19.06 -9.84
C LEU A 97 -13.43 -19.62 -11.23
N VAL A 98 -14.29 -18.94 -12.02
CA VAL A 98 -14.58 -19.34 -13.41
C VAL A 98 -13.32 -19.27 -14.27
N GLY A 99 -12.48 -18.25 -14.13
CA GLY A 99 -11.23 -18.10 -14.87
C GLY A 99 -10.23 -19.23 -14.58
N PHE A 100 -10.12 -19.66 -13.34
CA PHE A 100 -9.30 -20.82 -12.95
C PHE A 100 -9.88 -22.13 -13.49
N TRP A 101 -11.21 -22.28 -13.45
CA TRP A 101 -11.86 -23.46 -14.01
C TRP A 101 -11.68 -23.55 -15.53
N LEU A 102 -11.75 -22.41 -16.24
CA LEU A 102 -11.49 -22.33 -17.68
C LEU A 102 -10.01 -22.34 -18.04
N GLN A 103 -9.12 -22.22 -17.06
CA GLN A 103 -7.66 -22.08 -17.25
C GLN A 103 -7.29 -20.95 -18.23
N SER A 104 -8.08 -19.89 -18.28
CA SER A 104 -7.91 -18.79 -19.23
C SER A 104 -7.07 -17.67 -18.66
N ALA A 105 -5.78 -17.62 -19.06
CA ALA A 105 -4.83 -16.59 -18.61
C ALA A 105 -5.34 -15.16 -18.87
N TRP A 106 -5.86 -14.88 -20.05
CA TRP A 106 -6.37 -13.54 -20.42
C TRP A 106 -7.59 -13.14 -19.61
N PHE A 107 -8.48 -14.10 -19.31
CA PHE A 107 -9.64 -13.83 -18.46
C PHE A 107 -9.21 -13.54 -17.01
N LEU A 108 -8.24 -14.27 -16.48
CA LEU A 108 -7.68 -14.04 -15.15
C LEU A 108 -6.97 -12.68 -15.05
N LEU A 109 -6.26 -12.26 -16.10
CA LEU A 109 -5.67 -10.91 -16.17
C LEU A 109 -6.76 -9.81 -16.20
N PHE A 110 -7.86 -10.03 -16.92
CA PHE A 110 -8.99 -9.13 -16.89
C PHE A 110 -9.62 -9.04 -15.49
N VAL A 111 -9.76 -10.17 -14.79
CA VAL A 111 -10.24 -10.21 -13.39
C VAL A 111 -9.29 -9.44 -12.48
N LEU A 112 -7.96 -9.56 -12.68
CA LEU A 112 -6.98 -8.80 -11.92
C LEU A 112 -7.11 -7.27 -12.13
N PHE A 113 -7.39 -6.83 -13.35
CA PHE A 113 -7.69 -5.43 -13.64
C PHE A 113 -8.97 -4.97 -12.91
N LEU A 114 -10.05 -5.78 -12.92
CA LEU A 114 -11.28 -5.47 -12.19
C LEU A 114 -11.06 -5.40 -10.67
N MET A 115 -10.18 -6.24 -10.12
CA MET A 115 -9.78 -6.19 -8.71
C MET A 115 -9.06 -4.88 -8.37
N GLY A 116 -8.10 -4.46 -9.21
CA GLY A 116 -7.45 -3.15 -9.09
C GLY A 116 -8.46 -2.01 -9.16
N LEU A 117 -9.44 -2.11 -10.06
CA LEU A 117 -10.51 -1.12 -10.21
C LEU A 117 -11.39 -1.03 -8.95
N GLN A 118 -11.80 -2.17 -8.39
CA GLN A 118 -12.57 -2.23 -7.15
C GLN A 118 -11.80 -1.58 -5.99
N SER A 119 -10.51 -1.92 -5.82
CA SER A 119 -9.64 -1.35 -4.78
C SER A 119 -9.45 0.17 -4.97
N ALA A 120 -9.36 0.63 -6.22
CA ALA A 120 -9.25 2.05 -6.54
C ALA A 120 -10.54 2.82 -6.18
N PHE A 121 -11.73 2.26 -6.42
CA PHE A 121 -13.01 2.87 -6.02
C PHE A 121 -13.19 2.91 -4.49
N PHE A 122 -12.70 1.92 -3.78
CA PHE A 122 -12.75 1.89 -2.32
C PHE A 122 -11.79 2.90 -1.66
N SER A 123 -10.64 3.16 -2.27
CA SER A 123 -9.55 3.91 -1.67
C SER A 123 -9.91 5.32 -1.17
N PRO A 124 -10.63 6.20 -1.92
CA PRO A 124 -11.03 7.51 -1.41
C PRO A 124 -11.95 7.42 -0.19
N SER A 125 -12.84 6.44 -0.15
CA SER A 125 -13.74 6.22 0.98
C SER A 125 -12.99 5.65 2.19
N LYS A 126 -12.08 4.71 1.98
CA LYS A 126 -11.25 4.09 3.02
C LYS A 126 -10.43 5.10 3.82
N TYR A 127 -9.75 6.00 3.13
CA TYR A 127 -8.93 7.02 3.79
C TYR A 127 -9.74 8.24 4.22
N GLY A 128 -10.80 8.58 3.48
CA GLY A 128 -11.67 9.71 3.77
C GLY A 128 -12.57 9.52 4.99
N ILE A 129 -12.87 8.27 5.38
CA ILE A 129 -13.72 7.97 6.55
C ILE A 129 -12.97 8.22 7.87
N LEU A 130 -11.65 8.07 7.92
CA LEU A 130 -10.87 8.20 9.16
C LEU A 130 -11.10 9.52 9.89
N PRO A 131 -10.98 10.71 9.24
CA PRO A 131 -11.25 11.98 9.91
C PRO A 131 -12.73 12.25 10.21
N GLU A 132 -13.65 11.41 9.73
CA GLU A 132 -15.08 11.50 10.04
C GLU A 132 -15.47 10.66 11.26
N ILE A 133 -14.66 9.66 11.61
CA ILE A 133 -14.95 8.74 12.72
C ILE A 133 -13.95 8.84 13.87
N LEU A 134 -12.81 9.51 13.67
CA LEU A 134 -11.77 9.69 14.68
C LEU A 134 -11.56 11.15 15.00
N PRO A 135 -11.38 11.51 16.28
CA PRO A 135 -10.90 12.83 16.66
C PRO A 135 -9.54 13.14 16.02
N GLU A 136 -9.26 14.42 15.75
CA GLU A 136 -8.02 14.87 15.13
C GLU A 136 -6.76 14.26 15.77
N GLY A 137 -6.68 14.32 17.09
CA GLY A 137 -5.54 13.77 17.84
C GLY A 137 -5.35 12.26 17.74
N ARG A 138 -6.35 11.53 17.19
CA ARG A 138 -6.26 10.07 16.95
C ARG A 138 -6.03 9.70 15.49
N LEU A 139 -5.99 10.67 14.58
CA LEU A 139 -5.74 10.40 13.16
C LEU A 139 -4.39 9.70 12.91
N PRO A 140 -3.26 10.12 13.53
CA PRO A 140 -2.00 9.39 13.37
C PRO A 140 -2.10 7.94 13.88
N TRP A 141 -2.76 7.73 15.01
CA TRP A 141 -3.01 6.39 15.55
C TRP A 141 -3.84 5.54 14.58
N GLY A 142 -4.95 6.07 14.05
CA GLY A 142 -5.79 5.40 13.05
C GLY A 142 -5.02 5.06 11.77
N ASN A 143 -4.23 5.99 11.26
CA ASN A 143 -3.37 5.77 10.09
C ASN A 143 -2.28 4.72 10.36
N GLY A 144 -1.71 4.70 11.57
CA GLY A 144 -0.75 3.69 11.99
C GLY A 144 -1.32 2.27 11.88
N TYR A 145 -2.55 2.04 12.39
CA TYR A 145 -3.23 0.75 12.27
C TYR A 145 -3.66 0.42 10.82
N MET A 146 -4.07 1.43 10.03
CA MET A 146 -4.36 1.23 8.61
C MET A 146 -3.13 0.75 7.84
N GLN A 147 -1.98 1.37 8.06
CA GLN A 147 -0.72 0.98 7.43
C GLN A 147 -0.25 -0.40 7.93
N MET A 148 -0.27 -0.64 9.23
CA MET A 148 0.02 -1.96 9.80
C MET A 148 -0.83 -3.04 9.15
N GLY A 149 -2.16 -2.83 9.11
CA GLY A 149 -3.09 -3.77 8.48
C GLY A 149 -2.76 -4.03 7.01
N THR A 150 -2.40 -2.97 6.25
CA THR A 150 -2.02 -3.09 4.84
C THR A 150 -0.76 -3.94 4.67
N PHE A 151 0.32 -3.64 5.40
CA PHE A 151 1.59 -4.34 5.21
C PHE A 151 1.57 -5.78 5.73
N VAL A 152 0.88 -6.04 6.85
CA VAL A 152 0.67 -7.42 7.32
C VAL A 152 -0.19 -8.21 6.33
N ALA A 153 -1.22 -7.58 5.75
CA ALA A 153 -2.06 -8.20 4.72
C ALA A 153 -1.28 -8.53 3.43
N ILE A 154 -0.32 -7.67 3.03
CA ILE A 154 0.56 -7.91 1.89
C ILE A 154 1.38 -9.18 2.12
N ILE A 155 2.05 -9.29 3.28
CA ILE A 155 2.89 -10.45 3.61
C ILE A 155 2.06 -11.74 3.61
N LEU A 156 1.00 -11.74 4.40
CA LEU A 156 0.17 -12.94 4.58
C LEU A 156 -0.58 -13.31 3.29
N GLY A 157 -1.01 -12.29 2.51
CA GLY A 157 -1.68 -12.51 1.23
C GLY A 157 -0.73 -13.13 0.19
N GLN A 158 0.48 -12.63 0.05
CA GLN A 158 1.47 -13.23 -0.85
C GLN A 158 1.82 -14.66 -0.44
N ALA A 159 2.00 -14.91 0.86
CA ALA A 159 2.25 -16.26 1.38
C ALA A 159 1.07 -17.20 1.06
N LEU A 160 -0.18 -16.76 1.29
CA LEU A 160 -1.35 -17.54 0.94
C LEU A 160 -1.43 -17.82 -0.57
N GLY A 161 -1.18 -16.83 -1.42
CA GLY A 161 -1.23 -16.99 -2.89
C GLY A 161 -0.29 -18.10 -3.38
N GLY A 162 0.95 -18.15 -2.87
CA GLY A 162 1.89 -19.23 -3.16
C GLY A 162 1.40 -20.57 -2.62
N THR A 163 0.96 -20.62 -1.37
CA THR A 163 0.45 -21.84 -0.73
C THR A 163 -0.79 -22.40 -1.45
N LEU A 164 -1.69 -21.54 -1.92
CA LEU A 164 -2.87 -21.96 -2.67
C LEU A 164 -2.50 -22.65 -3.99
N LEU A 165 -1.46 -22.16 -4.69
CA LEU A 165 -0.97 -22.82 -5.89
C LEU A 165 -0.43 -24.22 -5.59
N ASP A 166 0.35 -24.36 -4.50
CA ASP A 166 0.95 -25.64 -4.12
C ASP A 166 -0.12 -26.67 -3.69
N TRP A 167 -1.12 -26.23 -2.89
CA TRP A 167 -2.16 -27.12 -2.37
C TRP A 167 -3.18 -27.53 -3.42
N PHE A 168 -3.50 -26.65 -4.36
CA PHE A 168 -4.55 -26.86 -5.36
C PHE A 168 -4.00 -26.93 -6.79
N ARG A 169 -2.75 -27.38 -6.96
CA ARG A 169 -2.09 -27.42 -8.26
C ARG A 169 -2.89 -28.18 -9.32
N ASP A 170 -3.52 -29.28 -8.92
CA ASP A 170 -4.31 -30.14 -9.82
C ASP A 170 -5.74 -29.62 -10.03
N GLU A 171 -6.28 -28.88 -9.05
CA GLU A 171 -7.64 -28.33 -9.06
C GLU A 171 -7.63 -26.85 -8.65
N ILE A 172 -6.93 -26.02 -9.41
CA ILE A 172 -6.67 -24.60 -9.08
C ILE A 172 -7.95 -23.79 -8.83
N ALA A 173 -9.09 -24.22 -9.36
CA ALA A 173 -10.39 -23.60 -9.11
C ALA A 173 -10.75 -23.59 -7.60
N LEU A 174 -10.28 -24.56 -6.81
CA LEU A 174 -10.53 -24.60 -5.37
C LEU A 174 -9.86 -23.41 -4.65
N ALA A 175 -8.74 -22.89 -5.17
CA ALA A 175 -8.13 -21.66 -4.66
C ALA A 175 -9.10 -20.47 -4.77
N GLY A 176 -9.88 -20.40 -5.85
CA GLY A 176 -10.93 -19.40 -6.03
C GLY A 176 -12.02 -19.47 -4.94
N LEU A 177 -12.42 -20.66 -4.49
CA LEU A 177 -13.39 -20.82 -3.39
C LEU A 177 -12.84 -20.30 -2.07
N VAL A 178 -11.55 -20.52 -1.78
CA VAL A 178 -10.89 -19.99 -0.58
C VAL A 178 -10.93 -18.45 -0.59
N LEU A 179 -10.59 -17.83 -1.73
CA LEU A 179 -10.62 -16.37 -1.88
C LEU A 179 -12.05 -15.80 -1.74
N ILE A 180 -13.07 -16.49 -2.26
CA ILE A 180 -14.49 -16.13 -2.04
C ILE A 180 -14.82 -16.15 -0.55
N GLY A 181 -14.39 -17.17 0.19
CA GLY A 181 -14.60 -17.27 1.64
C GLY A 181 -14.07 -16.06 2.40
N PHE A 182 -12.84 -15.63 2.09
CA PHE A 182 -12.26 -14.40 2.68
C PHE A 182 -13.05 -13.14 2.28
N THR A 183 -13.49 -13.03 1.02
CA THR A 183 -14.28 -11.89 0.55
C THR A 183 -15.62 -11.78 1.29
N LEU A 184 -16.30 -12.90 1.53
CA LEU A 184 -17.55 -12.92 2.29
C LEU A 184 -17.34 -12.45 3.73
N ALA A 185 -16.22 -12.84 4.38
CA ALA A 185 -15.88 -12.32 5.70
C ALA A 185 -15.69 -10.80 5.68
N GLY A 186 -15.01 -10.25 4.67
CA GLY A 186 -14.86 -8.80 4.48
C GLY A 186 -16.20 -8.10 4.22
N LEU A 187 -17.08 -8.71 3.45
CA LEU A 187 -18.44 -8.19 3.23
C LEU A 187 -19.22 -8.11 4.54
N VAL A 188 -19.15 -9.13 5.40
CA VAL A 188 -19.77 -9.09 6.72
C VAL A 188 -19.20 -7.94 7.57
N CYS A 189 -17.87 -7.78 7.61
CA CYS A 189 -17.23 -6.68 8.33
C CYS A 189 -17.70 -5.29 7.84
N SER A 190 -17.99 -5.13 6.55
CA SER A 190 -18.39 -3.84 5.96
C SER A 190 -19.70 -3.28 6.54
N TYR A 191 -20.61 -4.14 6.98
CA TYR A 191 -21.87 -3.71 7.60
C TYR A 191 -21.71 -3.11 8.99
N PHE A 192 -20.61 -3.43 9.69
CA PHE A 192 -20.34 -2.94 11.04
C PHE A 192 -19.50 -1.64 11.06
N ILE A 193 -19.09 -1.15 9.89
CA ILE A 193 -18.38 0.14 9.78
C ILE A 193 -19.32 1.27 10.20
N THR A 194 -18.78 2.28 10.89
CA THR A 194 -19.52 3.51 11.19
C THR A 194 -20.02 4.16 9.92
N ARG A 195 -21.28 4.58 9.91
CA ARG A 195 -21.92 5.22 8.74
C ARG A 195 -21.95 6.74 8.88
N PRO A 196 -20.92 7.46 8.43
CA PRO A 196 -21.00 8.92 8.37
C PRO A 196 -21.97 9.35 7.27
N PRO A 197 -22.55 10.58 7.36
CA PRO A 197 -23.37 11.14 6.30
C PRO A 197 -22.54 11.32 5.00
N ALA A 198 -23.23 11.42 3.87
CA ALA A 198 -22.58 11.81 2.62
C ALA A 198 -22.12 13.26 2.70
N ALA A 199 -20.93 13.56 2.17
CA ALA A 199 -20.37 14.91 2.21
C ALA A 199 -21.12 15.86 1.25
N GLU A 200 -21.52 15.38 0.07
CA GLU A 200 -22.22 16.16 -0.95
C GLU A 200 -23.26 15.28 -1.71
N PRO A 201 -24.44 15.02 -1.09
CA PRO A 201 -25.44 14.10 -1.66
C PRO A 201 -25.94 14.46 -3.06
N ASP A 202 -26.00 15.75 -3.38
CA ASP A 202 -26.50 16.26 -4.65
C ASP A 202 -25.44 16.36 -5.76
N ARG A 203 -24.19 15.93 -5.46
CA ARG A 203 -23.09 15.98 -6.41
C ARG A 203 -23.39 15.18 -7.66
N LYS A 204 -23.23 15.82 -8.82
CA LYS A 204 -23.38 15.16 -10.13
C LYS A 204 -22.18 14.25 -10.38
N ILE A 205 -22.45 13.00 -10.80
CA ILE A 205 -21.43 12.06 -11.20
C ILE A 205 -20.93 12.45 -12.60
N PRO A 206 -19.64 12.73 -12.77
CA PRO A 206 -19.11 13.16 -14.07
C PRO A 206 -18.98 11.98 -15.04
N TRP A 207 -19.25 12.22 -16.31
CA TRP A 207 -18.95 11.26 -17.39
C TRP A 207 -17.45 11.19 -17.71
N ASN A 208 -16.71 12.31 -17.55
CA ASN A 208 -15.28 12.35 -17.74
C ASN A 208 -14.58 11.74 -16.50
N PRO A 209 -13.82 10.64 -16.63
CA PRO A 209 -13.16 9.98 -15.52
C PRO A 209 -12.09 10.84 -14.82
N TRP A 210 -11.55 11.86 -15.48
CA TRP A 210 -10.59 12.83 -14.89
C TRP A 210 -11.23 14.16 -14.51
N HIS A 211 -12.56 14.26 -14.54
CA HIS A 211 -13.25 15.49 -14.15
C HIS A 211 -12.86 15.92 -12.73
N GLY A 212 -12.55 17.20 -12.58
CA GLY A 212 -12.17 17.78 -11.28
C GLY A 212 -10.71 17.52 -10.87
N LEU A 213 -9.96 16.63 -11.51
CA LEU A 213 -8.57 16.35 -11.16
C LEU A 213 -7.69 17.62 -11.12
N PRO A 214 -7.69 18.51 -12.15
CA PRO A 214 -6.92 19.76 -12.09
C PRO A 214 -7.36 20.67 -10.94
N HIS A 215 -8.66 20.74 -10.64
CA HIS A 215 -9.19 21.52 -9.53
C HIS A 215 -8.66 20.99 -8.18
N TYR A 216 -8.74 19.68 -7.94
CA TYR A 216 -8.24 19.07 -6.70
C TYR A 216 -6.73 19.24 -6.55
N LEU A 217 -5.97 19.09 -7.63
CA LEU A 217 -4.54 19.37 -7.62
C LEU A 217 -4.26 20.84 -7.30
N GLY A 218 -5.07 21.76 -7.83
CA GLY A 218 -5.00 23.19 -7.48
C GLY A 218 -5.20 23.46 -5.98
N LEU A 219 -6.12 22.74 -5.32
CA LEU A 219 -6.33 22.84 -3.88
C LEU A 219 -5.11 22.39 -3.07
N PHE A 220 -4.39 21.35 -3.53
CA PHE A 220 -3.12 20.97 -2.92
C PHE A 220 -2.06 22.05 -3.04
N TYR A 221 -1.95 22.70 -4.18
CA TYR A 221 -0.99 23.81 -4.37
C TYR A 221 -1.34 25.06 -3.56
N ALA A 222 -2.62 25.29 -3.27
CA ALA A 222 -3.07 26.45 -2.50
C ALA A 222 -2.70 26.39 -1.00
N ASP A 223 -2.54 25.18 -0.43
CA ASP A 223 -2.13 24.98 0.96
C ASP A 223 -0.77 24.26 1.03
N ARG A 224 0.24 24.97 1.55
CA ARG A 224 1.62 24.44 1.65
C ARG A 224 1.73 23.12 2.41
N TRP A 225 0.86 22.88 3.41
CA TRP A 225 0.90 21.66 4.22
C TRP A 225 0.19 20.50 3.54
N LEU A 226 -0.89 20.78 2.80
CA LEU A 226 -1.49 19.81 1.90
C LEU A 226 -0.51 19.41 0.81
N PHE A 227 0.16 20.39 0.20
CA PHE A 227 1.18 20.10 -0.84
C PHE A 227 2.35 19.30 -0.28
N ALA A 228 2.90 19.68 0.87
CA ALA A 228 3.97 18.93 1.53
C ALA A 228 3.52 17.49 1.83
N SER A 229 2.30 17.32 2.39
CA SER A 229 1.77 15.99 2.69
C SER A 229 1.57 15.14 1.44
N LEU A 230 1.02 15.70 0.36
CA LEU A 230 0.90 15.05 -0.94
C LEU A 230 2.27 14.60 -1.47
N ALA A 231 3.24 15.53 -1.50
CA ALA A 231 4.58 15.25 -2.01
C ALA A 231 5.30 14.17 -1.17
N GLY A 232 5.22 14.24 0.15
CA GLY A 232 5.86 13.27 1.03
C GLY A 232 5.23 11.89 0.97
N VAL A 233 3.89 11.78 0.96
CA VAL A 233 3.24 10.46 0.83
C VAL A 233 3.48 9.87 -0.57
N THR A 234 3.43 10.68 -1.61
CA THR A 234 3.79 10.24 -2.97
C THR A 234 5.23 9.77 -3.05
N TYR A 235 6.16 10.51 -2.43
CA TYR A 235 7.57 10.11 -2.35
C TYR A 235 7.77 8.79 -1.61
N PHE A 236 7.07 8.58 -0.48
CA PHE A 236 7.13 7.32 0.25
C PHE A 236 6.77 6.11 -0.65
N TRP A 237 5.66 6.21 -1.39
CA TRP A 237 5.23 5.15 -2.29
C TRP A 237 6.15 4.98 -3.51
N PHE A 238 6.69 6.09 -4.05
CA PHE A 238 7.71 6.07 -5.10
C PHE A 238 8.96 5.31 -4.64
N ALA A 239 9.53 5.71 -3.49
CA ALA A 239 10.73 5.07 -2.94
C ALA A 239 10.46 3.60 -2.56
N GLY A 240 9.28 3.32 -1.98
CA GLY A 240 8.84 1.97 -1.65
C GLY A 240 8.73 1.07 -2.88
N ALA A 241 8.13 1.56 -3.97
CA ALA A 241 8.02 0.80 -5.21
C ALA A 241 9.40 0.53 -5.84
N PHE A 242 10.31 1.49 -5.80
CA PHE A 242 11.69 1.32 -6.27
C PHE A 242 12.44 0.27 -5.46
N VAL A 243 12.38 0.36 -4.12
CA VAL A 243 13.04 -0.58 -3.21
C VAL A 243 12.46 -1.99 -3.35
N MET A 244 11.14 -2.12 -3.48
CA MET A 244 10.49 -3.44 -3.63
C MET A 244 10.94 -4.19 -4.89
N GLN A 245 11.15 -3.48 -5.99
CA GLN A 245 11.70 -4.08 -7.21
C GLN A 245 13.17 -4.46 -7.04
N ASN A 246 13.95 -3.61 -6.34
CA ASN A 246 15.37 -3.86 -6.13
C ASN A 246 15.64 -5.04 -5.18
N ILE A 247 14.72 -5.37 -4.26
CA ILE A 247 14.96 -6.43 -3.25
C ILE A 247 15.25 -7.79 -3.90
N VAL A 248 14.57 -8.14 -4.98
CA VAL A 248 14.74 -9.42 -5.68
C VAL A 248 16.14 -9.51 -6.26
N GLU A 249 16.53 -8.52 -7.05
CA GLU A 249 17.84 -8.46 -7.70
C GLU A 249 18.98 -8.32 -6.68
N TYR A 250 18.74 -7.56 -5.61
CA TYR A 250 19.69 -7.44 -4.50
C TYR A 250 19.91 -8.77 -3.78
N GLY A 251 18.85 -9.52 -3.52
CA GLY A 251 18.93 -10.84 -2.89
C GLY A 251 19.77 -11.81 -3.72
N LEU A 252 19.51 -11.87 -5.04
CA LEU A 252 20.27 -12.69 -5.97
C LEU A 252 21.74 -12.29 -6.05
N ALA A 253 22.02 -11.01 -6.21
CA ALA A 253 23.38 -10.50 -6.37
C ALA A 253 24.25 -10.67 -5.13
N MET A 254 23.64 -10.58 -3.93
CA MET A 254 24.38 -10.62 -2.67
C MET A 254 24.49 -12.01 -2.04
N PHE A 255 23.51 -12.88 -2.25
CA PHE A 255 23.44 -14.18 -1.53
C PHE A 255 23.37 -15.38 -2.47
N GLY A 256 23.27 -15.16 -3.78
CA GLY A 256 23.18 -16.20 -4.79
C GLY A 256 21.82 -16.90 -4.82
N GLU A 257 21.75 -18.02 -5.57
CA GLU A 257 20.51 -18.78 -5.77
C GLU A 257 20.09 -19.62 -4.57
N SER A 258 21.03 -19.99 -3.72
CA SER A 258 20.76 -20.71 -2.47
C SER A 258 21.64 -20.19 -1.33
N LEU A 259 21.08 -20.12 -0.14
CA LEU A 259 21.76 -19.70 1.08
C LEU A 259 21.47 -20.70 2.19
N THR A 260 22.51 -21.21 2.84
CA THR A 260 22.38 -22.06 4.02
C THR A 260 22.62 -21.25 5.27
N LEU A 261 21.62 -21.19 6.16
CA LEU A 261 21.76 -20.60 7.49
C LEU A 261 21.98 -21.69 8.52
N PRO A 262 23.12 -21.66 9.28
CA PRO A 262 23.32 -22.54 10.40
C PRO A 262 22.40 -22.11 11.55
N LEU A 263 21.36 -22.89 11.82
CA LEU A 263 20.53 -22.76 13.01
C LEU A 263 21.00 -23.75 14.07
N TYR A 264 20.81 -23.43 15.34
CA TYR A 264 21.40 -24.15 16.48
C TYR A 264 21.18 -25.69 16.44
N PHE A 265 20.09 -26.16 15.81
CA PHE A 265 19.75 -27.58 15.72
C PHE A 265 19.72 -28.15 14.30
N PHE A 266 19.75 -27.30 13.25
CA PHE A 266 19.72 -27.74 11.85
C PHE A 266 20.23 -26.64 10.92
N GLU A 267 20.65 -27.02 9.74
CA GLU A 267 20.97 -26.12 8.65
C GLU A 267 19.72 -25.89 7.81
N TRP A 268 19.37 -24.61 7.59
CA TRP A 268 18.25 -24.24 6.74
C TRP A 268 18.76 -23.73 5.41
N GLU A 269 18.54 -24.55 4.36
CA GLU A 269 18.81 -24.18 3.00
C GLU A 269 17.62 -23.40 2.42
N MET A 270 17.87 -22.18 1.96
CA MET A 270 16.86 -21.30 1.42
C MET A 270 17.15 -20.99 -0.04
N GLY A 271 16.20 -21.34 -0.93
CA GLY A 271 16.24 -20.87 -2.32
C GLY A 271 15.90 -19.39 -2.44
N THR A 272 16.10 -18.84 -3.63
CA THR A 272 15.90 -17.41 -3.96
C THR A 272 14.54 -16.87 -3.53
N GLY A 273 13.47 -17.61 -3.79
CA GLY A 273 12.11 -17.17 -3.42
C GLY A 273 11.93 -16.99 -1.91
N THR A 274 12.50 -17.88 -1.10
CA THR A 274 12.46 -17.77 0.37
C THR A 274 13.30 -16.60 0.85
N GLN A 275 14.49 -16.40 0.30
CA GLN A 275 15.39 -15.29 0.65
C GLN A 275 14.72 -13.93 0.38
N THR A 276 14.24 -13.71 -0.84
CA THR A 276 13.60 -12.44 -1.25
C THR A 276 12.27 -12.24 -0.53
N GLY A 277 11.52 -13.30 -0.30
CA GLY A 277 10.29 -13.28 0.48
C GLY A 277 10.53 -12.83 1.93
N LEU A 278 11.59 -13.32 2.60
CA LEU A 278 11.96 -12.90 3.95
C LEU A 278 12.46 -11.45 4.00
N LEU A 279 13.23 -10.99 3.01
CA LEU A 279 13.66 -9.57 2.92
C LEU A 279 12.43 -8.65 2.80
N THR A 280 11.50 -8.99 1.91
CA THR A 280 10.26 -8.23 1.71
C THR A 280 9.35 -8.27 2.94
N ALA A 281 9.19 -9.44 3.55
CA ALA A 281 8.40 -9.62 4.77
C ALA A 281 8.98 -8.82 5.95
N THR A 282 10.29 -8.84 6.10
CA THR A 282 10.98 -8.12 7.18
C THR A 282 10.87 -6.61 7.01
N LEU A 283 11.02 -6.08 5.79
CA LEU A 283 10.76 -4.68 5.47
C LEU A 283 9.31 -4.28 5.80
N SER A 284 8.35 -5.08 5.36
CA SER A 284 6.92 -4.83 5.57
C SER A 284 6.55 -4.91 7.05
N LEU A 285 7.11 -5.83 7.81
CA LEU A 285 6.94 -5.93 9.26
C LEU A 285 7.52 -4.70 9.96
N GLY A 286 8.67 -4.22 9.51
CA GLY A 286 9.24 -2.95 9.97
C GLY A 286 8.29 -1.79 9.77
N ILE A 287 7.72 -1.64 8.55
CA ILE A 287 6.74 -0.58 8.23
C ILE A 287 5.50 -0.71 9.14
N ALA A 288 4.99 -1.93 9.33
CA ALA A 288 3.82 -2.18 10.18
C ALA A 288 4.06 -1.71 11.63
N ILE A 289 5.16 -2.13 12.24
CA ILE A 289 5.52 -1.78 13.62
C ILE A 289 5.85 -0.29 13.72
N GLY A 290 6.67 0.25 12.82
CA GLY A 290 7.03 1.66 12.78
C GLY A 290 5.83 2.58 12.62
N SER A 291 4.84 2.18 11.83
CA SER A 291 3.59 2.94 11.64
C SER A 291 2.75 3.02 12.92
N VAL A 292 2.65 1.91 13.65
CA VAL A 292 1.94 1.88 14.95
C VAL A 292 2.69 2.73 15.97
N LEU A 293 4.02 2.59 16.06
CA LEU A 293 4.84 3.39 16.98
C LEU A 293 4.77 4.88 16.68
N SER A 294 4.78 5.26 15.38
CA SER A 294 4.58 6.64 14.95
C SER A 294 3.21 7.18 15.37
N GLY A 295 2.15 6.38 15.20
CA GLY A 295 0.81 6.73 15.63
C GLY A 295 0.71 6.99 17.14
N TYR A 296 1.33 6.15 17.95
CA TYR A 296 1.40 6.36 19.41
C TYR A 296 2.32 7.51 19.80
N GLY A 297 3.44 7.70 19.09
CA GLY A 297 4.42 8.77 19.33
C GLY A 297 3.84 10.16 19.11
N SER A 298 2.82 10.30 18.28
CA SER A 298 2.15 11.57 17.98
C SER A 298 1.33 12.18 19.14
N ARG A 299 1.30 11.55 20.33
CA ARG A 299 0.82 12.12 21.61
C ARG A 299 -0.49 12.93 21.52
N LYS A 300 -1.52 12.38 20.89
CA LYS A 300 -2.85 13.00 20.71
C LYS A 300 -2.89 14.24 19.81
N ARG A 301 -1.93 14.42 18.93
CA ARG A 301 -1.91 15.46 17.89
C ARG A 301 -1.19 14.95 16.64
N ILE A 302 -1.31 15.63 15.52
CA ILE A 302 -0.53 15.33 14.32
C ILE A 302 0.87 15.92 14.49
N ASP A 303 1.86 15.08 14.82
CA ASP A 303 3.22 15.53 15.10
C ASP A 303 4.13 15.35 13.86
N LEU A 304 4.25 16.42 13.09
CA LEU A 304 5.11 16.42 11.90
C LEU A 304 6.61 16.41 12.24
N CYS A 305 7.01 16.62 13.50
CA CYS A 305 8.43 16.52 13.89
C CYS A 305 8.99 15.10 13.67
N LEU A 306 8.13 14.07 13.65
CA LEU A 306 8.56 12.70 13.37
C LEU A 306 9.03 12.50 11.92
N VAL A 307 8.53 13.30 10.96
CA VAL A 307 8.80 13.16 9.53
C VAL A 307 10.29 13.28 9.18
N PRO A 308 11.02 14.35 9.58
CA PRO A 308 12.44 14.46 9.27
C PRO A 308 13.28 13.35 9.94
N TYR A 309 12.94 12.92 11.15
CA TYR A 309 13.64 11.79 11.79
C TYR A 309 13.43 10.48 11.04
N GLY A 310 12.18 10.22 10.59
CA GLY A 310 11.88 9.08 9.72
C GLY A 310 12.69 9.15 8.41
N ALA A 311 12.74 10.33 7.78
CA ALA A 311 13.49 10.53 6.54
C ALA A 311 15.00 10.31 6.72
N PHE A 312 15.60 10.87 7.77
CA PHE A 312 17.03 10.66 8.04
C PHE A 312 17.36 9.20 8.33
N GLY A 313 16.49 8.48 9.07
CA GLY A 313 16.62 7.05 9.29
C GLY A 313 16.54 6.26 7.99
N LEU A 314 15.52 6.53 7.14
CA LEU A 314 15.38 5.94 5.81
C LEU A 314 16.64 6.16 4.95
N SER A 315 17.13 7.40 4.91
CA SER A 315 18.34 7.76 4.16
C SER A 315 19.56 6.99 4.64
N LEU A 316 19.83 7.02 5.94
CA LEU A 316 20.98 6.35 6.53
C LEU A 316 20.97 4.85 6.23
N ILE A 317 19.84 4.18 6.45
CA ILE A 317 19.74 2.73 6.27
C ILE A 317 19.81 2.35 4.80
N SER A 318 19.21 3.15 3.89
CA SER A 318 19.36 2.95 2.45
C SER A 318 20.83 3.06 2.01
N ILE A 319 21.57 4.05 2.51
CA ILE A 319 23.00 4.20 2.20
C ILE A 319 23.80 3.02 2.78
N LEU A 320 23.49 2.54 3.98
CA LEU A 320 24.13 1.35 4.54
C LEU A 320 23.88 0.11 3.68
N LEU A 321 22.66 -0.11 3.19
CA LEU A 321 22.32 -1.22 2.29
C LEU A 321 23.09 -1.17 0.94
N ALA A 322 23.60 -0.03 0.55
CA ALA A 322 24.44 0.10 -0.64
C ALA A 322 25.85 -0.48 -0.46
N VAL A 323 26.26 -0.82 0.77
CA VAL A 323 27.56 -1.46 1.04
C VAL A 323 27.45 -2.97 0.84
N PRO A 324 28.15 -3.58 -0.15
CA PRO A 324 27.96 -4.98 -0.53
C PRO A 324 28.75 -5.97 0.35
N ALA A 325 28.66 -5.82 1.67
CA ALA A 325 29.51 -6.61 2.59
C ALA A 325 28.75 -7.23 3.78
N TYR A 326 27.42 -7.20 3.76
CA TYR A 326 26.66 -7.68 4.92
C TYR A 326 26.27 -9.15 4.81
N HIS A 327 26.28 -9.84 5.95
CA HIS A 327 25.62 -11.14 6.09
C HIS A 327 24.10 -10.98 5.96
N TYR A 328 23.43 -12.05 5.51
CA TYR A 328 21.99 -12.06 5.28
C TYR A 328 21.18 -11.59 6.51
N VAL A 329 21.54 -12.05 7.71
CA VAL A 329 20.88 -11.63 8.97
C VAL A 329 21.02 -10.13 9.21
N THR A 330 22.19 -9.56 8.94
CA THR A 330 22.41 -8.10 9.06
C THR A 330 21.53 -7.34 8.05
N THR A 331 21.39 -7.87 6.83
CA THR A 331 20.50 -7.30 5.83
C THR A 331 19.04 -7.35 6.28
N LEU A 332 18.58 -8.46 6.88
CA LEU A 332 17.22 -8.54 7.46
C LEU A 332 17.01 -7.46 8.53
N ILE A 333 17.98 -7.24 9.42
CA ILE A 333 17.91 -6.19 10.44
C ILE A 333 17.82 -4.81 9.78
N LEU A 334 18.65 -4.53 8.78
CA LEU A 334 18.62 -3.27 8.04
C LEU A 334 17.28 -3.07 7.32
N MET A 335 16.72 -4.11 6.69
CA MET A 335 15.39 -4.06 6.06
C MET A 335 14.28 -3.77 7.08
N PHE A 336 14.33 -4.41 8.26
CA PHE A 336 13.40 -4.12 9.35
C PHE A 336 13.48 -2.65 9.81
N LEU A 337 14.69 -2.13 10.02
CA LEU A 337 14.90 -0.75 10.43
C LEU A 337 14.51 0.25 9.32
N LEU A 338 14.79 -0.08 8.05
CA LEU A 338 14.33 0.71 6.90
C LEU A 338 12.81 0.85 6.93
N GLY A 339 12.09 -0.27 7.09
CA GLY A 339 10.65 -0.27 7.23
C GLY A 339 10.16 0.51 8.44
N GLY A 340 10.80 0.34 9.59
CA GLY A 340 10.44 1.04 10.83
C GLY A 340 10.50 2.56 10.67
N THR A 341 11.58 3.07 10.11
CA THR A 341 11.75 4.52 9.86
C THR A 341 10.78 5.05 8.80
N ALA A 342 10.39 4.22 7.83
CA ALA A 342 9.37 4.54 6.84
C ALA A 342 7.98 4.82 7.46
N GLY A 343 7.61 4.06 8.51
CA GLY A 343 6.39 4.29 9.27
C GLY A 343 6.36 5.66 9.96
N PHE A 344 7.49 6.08 10.54
CA PHE A 344 7.63 7.43 11.15
C PHE A 344 7.55 8.55 10.11
N PHE A 345 7.95 8.29 8.88
CA PHE A 345 7.85 9.28 7.80
C PHE A 345 6.42 9.42 7.28
N VAL A 346 5.73 8.31 6.96
CA VAL A 346 4.46 8.36 6.21
C VAL A 346 3.24 8.66 7.08
N VAL A 347 3.18 8.13 8.31
CA VAL A 347 1.96 8.21 9.15
C VAL A 347 1.56 9.64 9.50
N PRO A 348 2.45 10.54 9.96
CA PRO A 348 2.07 11.93 10.25
C PRO A 348 1.64 12.70 9.00
N LEU A 349 2.27 12.43 7.85
CA LEU A 349 1.92 13.06 6.57
C LEU A 349 0.55 12.63 6.06
N ALA A 350 0.22 11.34 6.16
CA ALA A 350 -1.09 10.82 5.80
C ALA A 350 -2.19 11.40 6.71
N ALA A 351 -1.92 11.51 8.01
CA ALA A 351 -2.85 12.12 8.96
C ALA A 351 -3.07 13.62 8.67
N MET A 352 -1.99 14.37 8.37
CA MET A 352 -2.06 15.79 8.02
C MET A 352 -2.84 15.99 6.72
N LEU A 353 -2.60 15.18 5.70
CA LEU A 353 -3.34 15.24 4.44
C LEU A 353 -4.83 15.05 4.68
N GLN A 354 -5.22 14.01 5.41
CA GLN A 354 -6.63 13.70 5.70
C GLN A 354 -7.30 14.79 6.54
N HIS A 355 -6.60 15.33 7.53
CA HIS A 355 -7.11 16.38 8.42
C HIS A 355 -7.38 17.68 7.66
N ARG A 356 -6.47 18.09 6.78
CA ARG A 356 -6.56 19.38 6.08
C ARG A 356 -7.42 19.33 4.81
N CYS A 357 -7.78 18.16 4.30
CA CYS A 357 -8.70 18.07 3.17
C CYS A 357 -10.10 18.59 3.57
N PRO A 358 -10.67 19.59 2.86
CA PRO A 358 -12.02 20.07 3.12
C PRO A 358 -13.05 18.94 3.04
N GLU A 359 -14.00 18.93 3.96
CA GLU A 359 -14.96 17.81 4.11
C GLU A 359 -15.79 17.58 2.85
N THR A 360 -16.22 18.63 2.18
CA THR A 360 -17.09 18.58 1.00
C THR A 360 -16.44 17.97 -0.25
N VAL A 361 -15.10 18.01 -0.34
CA VAL A 361 -14.32 17.54 -1.52
C VAL A 361 -13.24 16.53 -1.15
N ARG A 362 -13.29 16.00 0.08
CA ARG A 362 -12.27 15.09 0.63
C ARG A 362 -12.07 13.85 -0.24
N GLY A 363 -13.16 13.24 -0.71
CA GLY A 363 -13.08 12.07 -1.59
C GLY A 363 -12.40 12.41 -2.91
N GLY A 364 -12.73 13.55 -3.52
CA GLY A 364 -12.08 14.04 -4.74
C GLY A 364 -10.59 14.31 -4.55
N MET A 365 -10.20 14.92 -3.44
CA MET A 365 -8.79 15.19 -3.14
C MET A 365 -8.00 13.89 -2.87
N ILE A 366 -8.56 12.94 -2.13
CA ILE A 366 -7.90 11.65 -1.89
C ILE A 366 -7.76 10.87 -3.20
N ALA A 367 -8.76 10.90 -4.09
CA ALA A 367 -8.66 10.29 -5.42
C ALA A 367 -7.56 10.94 -6.27
N ALA A 368 -7.42 12.27 -6.23
CA ALA A 368 -6.34 12.99 -6.90
C ALA A 368 -4.96 12.66 -6.30
N HIS A 369 -4.87 12.55 -4.97
CA HIS A 369 -3.67 12.06 -4.27
C HIS A 369 -3.29 10.65 -4.74
N ASN A 370 -4.25 9.71 -4.82
CA ASN A 370 -4.01 8.36 -5.31
C ASN A 370 -3.48 8.37 -6.74
N PHE A 371 -4.10 9.17 -7.63
CA PHE A 371 -3.62 9.32 -9.01
C PHE A 371 -2.14 9.72 -9.07
N VAL A 372 -1.73 10.76 -8.33
CA VAL A 372 -0.33 11.22 -8.27
C VAL A 372 0.58 10.14 -7.69
N THR A 373 0.12 9.46 -6.64
CA THR A 373 0.88 8.40 -5.97
C THR A 373 1.13 7.20 -6.90
N PHE A 374 0.09 6.70 -7.58
CA PHE A 374 0.23 5.56 -8.49
C PHE A 374 1.01 5.93 -9.75
N LEU A 375 0.90 7.17 -10.24
CA LEU A 375 1.79 7.70 -11.28
C LEU A 375 3.25 7.69 -10.80
N GLY A 376 3.51 8.15 -9.57
CA GLY A 376 4.83 8.11 -8.95
C GLY A 376 5.39 6.68 -8.86
N MET A 377 4.57 5.70 -8.44
CA MET A 377 4.97 4.28 -8.38
C MET A 377 5.32 3.73 -9.77
N THR A 378 4.55 4.10 -10.80
CA THR A 378 4.82 3.69 -12.19
C THR A 378 6.13 4.30 -12.70
N LEU A 379 6.39 5.57 -12.38
CA LEU A 379 7.66 6.22 -12.71
C LEU A 379 8.84 5.59 -11.96
N ALA A 380 8.65 5.16 -10.70
CA ALA A 380 9.68 4.44 -9.95
C ALA A 380 10.03 3.11 -10.61
N ALA A 381 9.04 2.38 -11.13
CA ALA A 381 9.26 1.14 -11.86
C ALA A 381 10.05 1.37 -13.15
N GLY A 382 9.68 2.39 -13.93
CA GLY A 382 10.42 2.78 -15.13
C GLY A 382 11.85 3.24 -14.83
N LEU A 383 12.07 3.98 -13.75
CA LEU A 383 13.39 4.42 -13.32
C LEU A 383 14.25 3.23 -12.87
N PHE A 384 13.68 2.28 -12.12
CA PHE A 384 14.38 1.05 -11.74
C PHE A 384 14.83 0.27 -12.98
N PHE A 385 13.92 0.02 -13.93
CA PHE A 385 14.23 -0.65 -15.19
C PHE A 385 15.37 0.07 -15.95
N LEU A 386 15.31 1.39 -16.07
CA LEU A 386 16.33 2.17 -16.72
C LEU A 386 17.70 2.00 -16.03
N MET A 387 17.75 2.12 -14.71
CA MET A 387 19.01 2.08 -13.96
C MET A 387 19.59 0.67 -13.87
N HIS A 388 18.76 -0.33 -13.66
CA HIS A 388 19.21 -1.72 -13.51
C HIS A 388 19.42 -2.40 -14.87
N SER A 389 18.38 -2.43 -15.72
CA SER A 389 18.38 -3.24 -16.94
C SER A 389 19.06 -2.56 -18.13
N VAL A 390 18.98 -1.21 -18.24
CA VAL A 390 19.56 -0.48 -19.37
C VAL A 390 20.96 0.03 -19.05
N ILE A 391 21.16 0.67 -17.87
CA ILE A 391 22.47 1.23 -17.48
C ILE A 391 23.36 0.14 -16.85
N GLY A 392 22.78 -0.91 -16.26
CA GLY A 392 23.51 -2.04 -15.67
C GLY A 392 24.07 -1.75 -14.27
N LEU A 393 23.43 -0.87 -13.49
CA LEU A 393 23.86 -0.59 -12.13
C LEU A 393 23.64 -1.78 -11.22
N ALA A 394 24.62 -2.08 -10.36
CA ALA A 394 24.51 -3.16 -9.38
C ALA A 394 23.37 -2.89 -8.39
N PRO A 395 22.58 -3.91 -7.97
CA PRO A 395 21.46 -3.76 -7.07
C PRO A 395 21.80 -3.09 -5.72
N ALA A 396 22.99 -3.36 -5.17
CA ALA A 396 23.44 -2.67 -3.96
C ALA A 396 23.60 -1.16 -4.20
N THR A 397 24.18 -0.74 -5.32
CA THR A 397 24.36 0.68 -5.66
C THR A 397 23.03 1.40 -5.83
N LEU A 398 21.98 0.70 -6.28
CA LEU A 398 20.64 1.27 -6.47
C LEU A 398 20.02 1.78 -5.16
N PHE A 399 20.43 1.27 -4.00
CA PHE A 399 19.97 1.82 -2.71
C PHE A 399 20.50 3.24 -2.42
N LEU A 400 21.57 3.70 -3.10
CA LEU A 400 22.06 5.07 -2.96
C LEU A 400 21.04 6.09 -3.47
N LEU A 401 20.27 5.76 -4.53
CA LEU A 401 19.30 6.69 -5.09
C LEU A 401 18.21 7.05 -4.05
N PRO A 402 17.41 6.12 -3.49
CA PRO A 402 16.46 6.46 -2.44
C PRO A 402 17.18 7.04 -1.21
N GLY A 403 18.40 6.62 -0.88
CA GLY A 403 19.18 7.16 0.23
C GLY A 403 19.43 8.66 0.09
N VAL A 404 19.99 9.10 -1.04
CA VAL A 404 20.32 10.50 -1.30
C VAL A 404 19.05 11.33 -1.50
N MET A 405 18.07 10.82 -2.24
CA MET A 405 16.78 11.52 -2.43
C MET A 405 16.07 11.73 -1.10
N THR A 406 16.03 10.71 -0.23
CA THR A 406 15.38 10.82 1.09
C THR A 406 16.14 11.78 2.01
N LEU A 407 17.46 11.87 1.89
CA LEU A 407 18.23 12.88 2.62
C LEU A 407 17.78 14.29 2.25
N ALA A 408 17.69 14.57 0.95
CA ALA A 408 17.20 15.87 0.46
C ALA A 408 15.77 16.17 0.95
N VAL A 409 14.88 15.18 0.86
CA VAL A 409 13.51 15.29 1.38
C VAL A 409 13.53 15.55 2.90
N GLY A 410 14.34 14.83 3.66
CA GLY A 410 14.51 15.03 5.10
C GLY A 410 14.96 16.42 5.47
N LEU A 411 15.92 16.99 4.73
CA LEU A 411 16.39 18.37 4.93
C LEU A 411 15.29 19.41 4.65
N VAL A 412 14.49 19.19 3.60
CA VAL A 412 13.33 20.06 3.31
C VAL A 412 12.34 20.04 4.48
N TYR A 413 11.95 18.83 4.96
CA TYR A 413 11.03 18.74 6.11
C TYR A 413 11.64 19.28 7.41
N TRP A 414 12.93 19.09 7.64
CA TRP A 414 13.63 19.68 8.77
C TRP A 414 13.52 21.22 8.80
N TYR A 415 13.58 21.83 7.62
CA TYR A 415 13.48 23.28 7.49
C TYR A 415 12.04 23.79 7.64
N ILE A 416 11.03 23.09 7.07
CA ILE A 416 9.65 23.58 7.05
C ILE A 416 8.85 23.22 8.31
N VAL A 417 9.12 22.08 8.96
CA VAL A 417 8.33 21.58 10.11
C VAL A 417 8.28 22.53 11.31
N PRO A 418 9.35 23.29 11.69
CA PRO A 418 9.26 24.27 12.76
C PRO A 418 8.16 25.32 12.58
N TYR A 419 7.69 25.54 11.36
CA TYR A 419 6.62 26.48 11.00
C TYR A 419 5.26 25.79 10.84
N ALA A 420 5.14 24.51 11.20
CA ALA A 420 3.89 23.78 11.10
C ALA A 420 2.86 24.30 12.12
N PRO A 421 1.57 24.31 11.75
CA PRO A 421 0.51 24.63 12.70
C PRO A 421 0.53 23.60 13.83
N ARG A 422 0.47 24.10 15.07
CA ARG A 422 0.49 23.26 16.30
C ARG A 422 -0.91 22.88 16.72
#